data_e871d74c126ff4e5859e8af21f6ff266
#
_entry.id   e871d74c126ff4e5859e8af21f6ff266
#
_cell.length_a   1.000
_cell.length_b   1.000
_cell.length_c   1.000
_cell.angle_alpha   90.00
_cell.angle_beta   90.00
_cell.angle_gamma   90.00
#
_symmetry.space_group_name_H-M   'P 1'
#
loop_
_entity.id
_entity.type
_entity.pdbx_description
1 polymer ?
#
loop_
_entity_poly.entity_id
_entity_poly.type
_entity_poly.pdbx_seq_one_letter_code
_entity_poly.pdbx_strand_id
1 'polypeptide(L)'
;MGKIDINLIKKLREETGVAIVRIRDVLEEVGGDEKKALEILKKEALEKVEKRGGRETSQGKIFAYVHHTGKVASLVELLCETDFVARNELFEALGRDLAMQVASMGEENLEKQAFIKDSSKTVSDLVKEVIAKTGENIKLGKVVRLEI
;
A
#
# COMPACT_ATOMS: atom_id res chain seq x y z
N MET A 1 31.84 8.68 -13.86
CA MET A 1 30.57 8.19 -13.31
C MET A 1 30.21 6.86 -13.99
N GLY A 2 29.98 5.83 -13.20
CA GLY A 2 29.54 4.55 -13.72
C GLY A 2 28.14 4.67 -14.32
N LYS A 3 27.86 3.88 -15.36
CA LYS A 3 26.50 3.74 -15.88
C LYS A 3 25.58 3.22 -14.76
N ILE A 4 24.51 3.95 -14.47
CA ILE A 4 23.47 3.48 -13.56
C ILE A 4 22.77 2.29 -14.22
N ASP A 5 22.66 1.17 -13.49
CA ASP A 5 22.04 -0.04 -14.00
C ASP A 5 20.53 0.17 -14.17
N ILE A 6 20.03 -0.06 -15.37
CA ILE A 6 18.60 0.04 -15.70
C ILE A 6 17.77 -0.96 -14.86
N ASN A 7 18.33 -2.13 -14.59
CA ASN A 7 17.64 -3.14 -13.77
C ASN A 7 17.49 -2.68 -12.32
N LEU A 8 18.47 -1.97 -11.79
CA LEU A 8 18.41 -1.36 -10.46
C LEU A 8 17.33 -0.27 -10.40
N ILE A 9 17.24 0.57 -11.43
CA ILE A 9 16.19 1.59 -11.54
C ILE A 9 14.81 0.94 -11.54
N LYS A 10 14.60 -0.11 -12.34
CA LYS A 10 13.33 -0.85 -12.39
C LYS A 10 12.97 -1.44 -11.04
N LYS A 11 13.93 -2.09 -10.39
CA LYS A 11 13.74 -2.66 -9.05
C LYS A 11 13.31 -1.61 -8.03
N LEU A 12 14.03 -0.50 -7.95
CA LEU A 12 13.70 0.59 -7.03
C LEU A 12 12.34 1.22 -7.33
N ARG A 13 11.95 1.32 -8.60
CA ARG A 13 10.62 1.80 -8.99
C ARG A 13 9.51 0.83 -8.55
N GLU A 14 9.70 -0.46 -8.74
CA GLU A 14 8.74 -1.48 -8.29
C GLU A 14 8.55 -1.45 -6.77
N GLU A 15 9.65 -1.27 -6.03
CA GLU A 15 9.61 -1.22 -4.56
C GLU A 15 9.02 0.08 -4.00
N THR A 16 9.29 1.21 -4.62
CA THR A 16 8.97 2.53 -4.05
C THR A 16 7.87 3.30 -4.77
N GLY A 17 7.60 2.98 -6.03
CA GLY A 17 6.65 3.74 -6.86
C GLY A 17 7.16 5.13 -7.28
N VAL A 18 8.39 5.50 -6.94
CA VAL A 18 8.98 6.81 -7.26
C VAL A 18 9.30 6.93 -8.76
N ALA A 19 9.20 8.12 -9.33
CA ALA A 19 9.50 8.37 -10.73
C ALA A 19 10.94 8.03 -11.09
N ILE A 20 11.14 7.49 -12.30
CA ILE A 20 12.46 7.04 -12.82
C ILE A 20 13.50 8.16 -12.71
N VAL A 21 13.13 9.38 -13.07
CA VAL A 21 14.04 10.53 -13.02
C VAL A 21 14.58 10.74 -11.60
N ARG A 22 13.69 10.72 -10.61
CA ARG A 22 14.10 10.88 -9.20
C ARG A 22 14.97 9.73 -8.71
N ILE A 23 14.67 8.51 -9.13
CA ILE A 23 15.48 7.33 -8.79
C ILE A 23 16.91 7.50 -9.34
N ARG A 24 17.05 7.95 -10.57
CA ARG A 24 18.36 8.22 -11.17
C ARG A 24 19.12 9.28 -10.39
N ASP A 25 18.48 10.40 -10.09
CA ASP A 25 19.08 11.48 -9.32
C ASP A 25 19.60 11.00 -7.97
N VAL A 26 18.78 10.24 -7.23
CA VAL A 26 19.18 9.68 -5.93
C VAL A 26 20.33 8.69 -6.07
N LEU A 27 20.32 7.82 -7.09
CA LEU A 27 21.42 6.90 -7.33
C LEU A 27 22.73 7.63 -7.64
N GLU A 28 22.68 8.74 -8.39
CA GLU A 28 23.83 9.59 -8.64
C GLU A 28 24.33 10.24 -7.35
N GLU A 29 23.43 10.78 -6.51
CA GLU A 29 23.76 11.41 -5.23
C GLU A 29 24.48 10.45 -4.26
N VAL A 30 24.10 9.16 -4.26
CA VAL A 30 24.68 8.15 -3.37
C VAL A 30 25.74 7.28 -4.01
N GLY A 31 26.19 7.62 -5.24
CA GLY A 31 27.24 6.88 -5.93
C GLY A 31 26.88 5.44 -6.31
N GLY A 32 25.59 5.17 -6.57
CA GLY A 32 25.09 3.86 -6.96
C GLY A 32 24.80 2.90 -5.79
N ASP A 33 24.89 3.36 -4.55
CA ASP A 33 24.58 2.56 -3.37
C ASP A 33 23.07 2.28 -3.26
N GLU A 34 22.68 1.03 -3.54
CA GLU A 34 21.29 0.60 -3.56
C GLU A 34 20.57 0.82 -2.21
N LYS A 35 21.22 0.47 -1.09
CA LYS A 35 20.61 0.60 0.24
C LYS A 35 20.33 2.05 0.60
N LYS A 36 21.31 2.92 0.40
CA LYS A 36 21.15 4.36 0.65
C LYS A 36 20.09 4.97 -0.25
N ALA A 37 20.08 4.60 -1.53
CA ALA A 37 19.06 5.07 -2.46
C ALA A 37 17.67 4.63 -2.00
N LEU A 38 17.50 3.36 -1.63
CA LEU A 38 16.23 2.83 -1.16
C LEU A 38 15.71 3.56 0.09
N GLU A 39 16.56 3.83 1.06
CA GLU A 39 16.20 4.57 2.27
C GLU A 39 15.70 5.98 1.95
N ILE A 40 16.41 6.71 1.09
CA ILE A 40 16.02 8.06 0.67
C ILE A 40 14.67 8.03 -0.07
N LEU A 41 14.53 7.11 -1.03
CA LEU A 41 13.32 6.99 -1.84
C LEU A 41 12.10 6.59 -1.01
N LYS A 42 12.25 5.68 -0.06
CA LYS A 42 11.16 5.30 0.87
C LYS A 42 10.75 6.47 1.75
N LYS A 43 11.70 7.23 2.27
CA LYS A 43 11.43 8.43 3.07
C LYS A 43 10.65 9.47 2.25
N GLU A 44 11.10 9.77 1.03
CA GLU A 44 10.41 10.71 0.14
C GLU A 44 9.00 10.22 -0.24
N ALA A 45 8.84 8.91 -0.51
CA ALA A 45 7.53 8.32 -0.80
C ALA A 45 6.58 8.46 0.39
N LEU A 46 7.07 8.22 1.60
CA LEU A 46 6.28 8.38 2.83
C LEU A 46 5.85 9.84 3.05
N GLU A 47 6.74 10.80 2.85
CA GLU A 47 6.42 12.23 2.94
C GLU A 47 5.31 12.64 1.95
N LYS A 48 5.35 12.11 0.73
CA LYS A 48 4.30 12.32 -0.28
C LYS A 48 2.97 11.70 0.14
N VAL A 49 2.99 10.51 0.73
CA VAL A 49 1.80 9.84 1.25
C VAL A 49 1.14 10.69 2.32
N GLU A 50 1.90 11.22 3.27
CA GLU A 50 1.40 12.09 4.33
C GLU A 50 0.75 13.36 3.77
N LYS A 51 1.33 13.97 2.76
CA LYS A 51 0.76 15.14 2.08
C LYS A 51 -0.57 14.87 1.39
N ARG A 52 -0.80 13.63 0.93
CA ARG A 52 -2.04 13.22 0.26
C ARG A 52 -3.18 12.92 1.22
N GLY A 53 -2.90 12.76 2.51
CA GLY A 53 -3.87 12.35 3.53
C GLY A 53 -5.11 13.24 3.68
N GLY A 54 -5.04 14.49 3.24
CA GLY A 54 -6.18 15.42 3.23
C GLY A 54 -7.04 15.40 1.97
N ARG A 55 -6.68 14.63 0.94
CA ARG A 55 -7.43 14.56 -0.30
C ARG A 55 -8.72 13.77 -0.12
N GLU A 56 -9.80 14.25 -0.74
CA GLU A 56 -11.11 13.60 -0.68
C GLU A 56 -11.09 12.24 -1.39
N THR A 57 -11.69 11.24 -0.73
CA THR A 57 -11.82 9.88 -1.24
C THR A 57 -13.31 9.55 -1.42
N SER A 58 -13.86 9.82 -2.61
CA SER A 58 -15.27 9.63 -2.94
C SER A 58 -15.56 8.37 -3.73
N GLN A 59 -14.54 7.65 -4.17
CA GLN A 59 -14.63 6.41 -4.92
C GLN A 59 -14.09 5.24 -4.09
N GLY A 60 -14.29 4.04 -4.54
CA GLY A 60 -13.77 2.86 -3.86
C GLY A 60 -14.54 1.60 -4.17
N LYS A 61 -14.29 0.57 -3.37
CA LYS A 61 -14.97 -0.72 -3.44
C LYS A 61 -15.19 -1.30 -2.05
N ILE A 62 -16.18 -2.18 -1.96
CA ILE A 62 -16.40 -3.04 -0.81
C ILE A 62 -15.81 -4.42 -1.13
N PHE A 63 -14.95 -4.91 -0.24
CA PHE A 63 -14.34 -6.23 -0.33
C PHE A 63 -14.94 -7.14 0.72
N ALA A 64 -15.20 -8.38 0.35
CA ALA A 64 -15.78 -9.38 1.22
C ALA A 64 -14.87 -10.60 1.31
N TYR A 65 -14.81 -11.19 2.49
CA TYR A 65 -14.18 -12.49 2.71
C TYR A 65 -15.10 -13.36 3.55
N VAL A 66 -15.37 -14.56 3.06
CA VAL A 66 -16.08 -15.60 3.85
C VAL A 66 -15.13 -16.76 4.02
N HIS A 67 -14.83 -17.11 5.26
CA HIS A 67 -13.94 -18.21 5.55
C HIS A 67 -14.57 -19.55 5.10
N HIS A 68 -13.74 -20.51 4.71
CA HIS A 68 -14.21 -21.79 4.18
C HIS A 68 -15.13 -22.56 5.14
N THR A 69 -15.01 -22.33 6.45
CA THR A 69 -15.92 -22.91 7.44
C THR A 69 -17.34 -22.32 7.40
N GLY A 70 -17.53 -21.19 6.74
CA GLY A 70 -18.77 -20.44 6.70
C GLY A 70 -19.15 -19.75 8.01
N LYS A 71 -18.27 -19.76 9.01
CA LYS A 71 -18.54 -19.25 10.36
C LYS A 71 -17.93 -17.89 10.64
N VAL A 72 -17.07 -17.40 9.79
CA VAL A 72 -16.43 -16.08 9.91
C VAL A 72 -16.49 -15.38 8.56
N ALA A 73 -16.86 -14.12 8.55
CA ALA A 73 -16.88 -13.29 7.35
C ALA A 73 -16.53 -11.84 7.69
N SER A 74 -16.10 -11.12 6.68
CA SER A 74 -15.84 -9.68 6.81
C SER A 74 -16.28 -8.92 5.57
N LEU A 75 -16.58 -7.63 5.77
CA LEU A 75 -16.77 -6.62 4.74
C LEU A 75 -15.85 -5.45 5.04
N VAL A 76 -15.11 -5.01 4.05
CA VAL A 76 -14.19 -3.87 4.18
C VAL A 76 -14.47 -2.87 3.07
N GLU A 77 -14.79 -1.63 3.46
CA GLU A 77 -14.90 -0.51 2.55
C GLU A 77 -13.54 0.13 2.39
N LEU A 78 -13.00 0.13 1.17
CA LEU A 78 -11.73 0.76 0.84
C LEU A 78 -11.99 1.90 -0.13
N LEU A 79 -11.59 3.11 0.25
CA LEU A 79 -11.88 4.35 -0.47
C LEU A 79 -10.64 4.89 -1.16
N CYS A 80 -10.82 5.50 -2.33
CA CYS A 80 -9.77 6.18 -3.10
C CYS A 80 -10.33 7.43 -3.80
N GLU A 81 -9.47 8.15 -4.50
CA GLU A 81 -9.87 9.41 -5.14
C GLU A 81 -10.66 9.20 -6.44
N THR A 82 -10.26 8.22 -7.28
CA THR A 82 -10.86 7.97 -8.58
C THR A 82 -11.32 6.53 -8.77
N ASP A 83 -12.26 6.33 -9.70
CA ASP A 83 -12.70 4.99 -10.09
C ASP A 83 -11.63 4.21 -10.87
N PHE A 84 -10.65 4.90 -11.47
CA PHE A 84 -9.49 4.26 -12.12
C PHE A 84 -8.66 3.48 -11.09
N VAL A 85 -8.33 4.10 -9.96
CA VAL A 85 -7.59 3.42 -8.88
C VAL A 85 -8.46 2.34 -8.24
N ALA A 86 -9.75 2.54 -8.08
CA ALA A 86 -10.65 1.51 -7.56
C ALA A 86 -10.64 0.20 -8.41
N ARG A 87 -10.26 0.29 -9.67
CA ARG A 87 -10.12 -0.86 -10.59
C ARG A 87 -8.67 -1.33 -10.77
N ASN A 88 -7.73 -0.68 -10.12
CA ASN A 88 -6.31 -1.04 -10.18
C ASN A 88 -6.04 -2.35 -9.42
N GLU A 89 -5.19 -3.20 -9.97
CA GLU A 89 -4.83 -4.49 -9.36
C GLU A 89 -4.24 -4.36 -7.96
N LEU A 90 -3.43 -3.33 -7.70
CA LEU A 90 -2.84 -3.08 -6.38
C LEU A 90 -3.91 -2.72 -5.35
N PHE A 91 -4.88 -1.91 -5.74
CA PHE A 91 -6.02 -1.54 -4.89
C PHE A 91 -6.89 -2.76 -4.58
N GLU A 92 -7.20 -3.57 -5.58
CA GLU A 92 -7.99 -4.79 -5.41
C GLU A 92 -7.29 -5.83 -4.54
N ALA A 93 -5.98 -6.02 -4.72
CA ALA A 93 -5.18 -6.91 -3.89
C ALA A 93 -5.16 -6.44 -2.44
N LEU A 94 -4.98 -5.14 -2.21
CA LEU A 94 -5.05 -4.54 -0.87
C LEU A 94 -6.40 -4.80 -0.22
N GLY A 95 -7.49 -4.55 -0.92
CA GLY A 95 -8.84 -4.75 -0.40
C GLY A 95 -9.12 -6.20 -0.01
N ARG A 96 -8.71 -7.16 -0.84
CA ARG A 96 -8.83 -8.59 -0.53
C ARG A 96 -8.00 -8.99 0.68
N ASP A 97 -6.77 -8.50 0.78
CA ASP A 97 -5.89 -8.76 1.91
C ASP A 97 -6.44 -8.17 3.21
N LEU A 98 -7.02 -6.97 3.16
CA LEU A 98 -7.65 -6.34 4.32
C LEU A 98 -8.90 -7.10 4.77
N ALA A 99 -9.71 -7.59 3.85
CA ALA A 99 -10.87 -8.41 4.19
C ALA A 99 -10.46 -9.70 4.91
N MET A 100 -9.41 -10.38 4.44
CA MET A 100 -8.83 -11.54 5.13
C MET A 100 -8.26 -11.18 6.50
N GLN A 101 -7.56 -10.05 6.59
CA GLN A 101 -7.00 -9.55 7.84
C GLN A 101 -8.08 -9.35 8.91
N VAL A 102 -9.17 -8.69 8.53
CA VAL A 102 -10.31 -8.44 9.44
C VAL A 102 -10.97 -9.75 9.87
N ALA A 103 -11.21 -10.65 8.94
CA ALA A 103 -11.79 -11.96 9.27
C ALA A 103 -10.91 -12.74 10.26
N SER A 104 -9.59 -12.66 10.12
CA SER A 104 -8.61 -13.38 10.94
C SER A 104 -8.37 -12.72 12.30
N MET A 105 -8.16 -11.41 12.32
CA MET A 105 -7.66 -10.67 13.50
C MET A 105 -8.67 -9.71 14.12
N GLY A 106 -9.83 -9.56 13.49
CA GLY A 106 -10.83 -8.58 13.92
C GLY A 106 -10.56 -7.18 13.41
N GLU A 107 -11.46 -6.27 13.74
CA GLU A 107 -11.47 -4.88 13.28
C GLU A 107 -10.77 -3.90 14.26
N GLU A 108 -10.56 -4.33 15.49
CA GLU A 108 -10.00 -3.48 16.52
C GLU A 108 -8.54 -3.12 16.25
N ASN A 109 -8.24 -1.82 16.23
CA ASN A 109 -6.90 -1.29 15.91
C ASN A 109 -6.33 -1.82 14.59
N LEU A 110 -7.18 -2.01 13.59
CA LEU A 110 -6.83 -2.64 12.31
C LEU A 110 -5.54 -2.06 11.70
N GLU A 111 -5.40 -0.74 11.65
CA GLU A 111 -4.24 -0.09 11.05
C GLU A 111 -2.91 -0.41 11.73
N LYS A 112 -2.95 -0.71 13.03
CA LYS A 112 -1.77 -1.05 13.84
C LYS A 112 -1.45 -2.53 13.87
N GLN A 113 -2.35 -3.38 13.39
CA GLN A 113 -2.12 -4.82 13.38
C GLN A 113 -0.97 -5.20 12.47
N ALA A 114 -0.19 -6.20 12.88
CA ALA A 114 0.77 -6.85 12.00
C ALA A 114 0.02 -7.59 10.88
N PHE A 115 0.49 -7.43 9.65
CA PHE A 115 -0.13 -8.10 8.51
C PHE A 115 0.02 -9.61 8.61
N ILE A 116 -1.08 -10.36 8.46
CA ILE A 116 -1.06 -11.82 8.61
C ILE A 116 -0.18 -12.57 7.62
N LYS A 117 0.03 -12.01 6.42
CA LYS A 117 0.88 -12.61 5.38
C LYS A 117 2.36 -12.20 5.51
N ASP A 118 2.64 -11.09 6.19
CA ASP A 118 3.99 -10.57 6.39
C ASP A 118 4.04 -9.73 7.67
N SER A 119 4.42 -10.36 8.77
CA SER A 119 4.44 -9.73 10.10
C SER A 119 5.48 -8.62 10.27
N SER A 120 6.36 -8.43 9.29
CA SER A 120 7.30 -7.29 9.29
C SER A 120 6.65 -5.96 8.94
N LYS A 121 5.40 -6.01 8.45
CA LYS A 121 4.61 -4.84 8.04
C LYS A 121 3.34 -4.75 8.86
N THR A 122 2.88 -3.51 9.09
CA THR A 122 1.54 -3.27 9.62
C THR A 122 0.53 -3.09 8.50
N VAL A 123 -0.76 -3.17 8.81
CA VAL A 123 -1.83 -2.84 7.87
C VAL A 123 -1.67 -1.41 7.34
N SER A 124 -1.32 -0.46 8.21
CA SER A 124 -1.02 0.93 7.81
C SER A 124 0.10 0.99 6.77
N ASP A 125 1.17 0.20 6.93
CA ASP A 125 2.26 0.14 5.96
C ASP A 125 1.79 -0.32 4.59
N LEU A 126 0.91 -1.32 4.53
CA LEU A 126 0.33 -1.80 3.26
C LEU A 126 -0.48 -0.72 2.55
N VAL A 127 -1.30 -0.01 3.28
CA VAL A 127 -2.11 1.09 2.72
C VAL A 127 -1.20 2.17 2.16
N LYS A 128 -0.18 2.58 2.91
CA LYS A 128 0.80 3.59 2.49
C LYS A 128 1.58 3.18 1.24
N GLU A 129 1.96 1.90 1.12
CA GLU A 129 2.63 1.38 -0.08
C GLU A 129 1.75 1.54 -1.33
N VAL A 130 0.47 1.23 -1.23
CA VAL A 130 -0.45 1.38 -2.38
C VAL A 130 -0.72 2.85 -2.70
N ILE A 131 -0.85 3.70 -1.69
CA ILE A 131 -0.93 5.16 -1.89
C ILE A 131 0.31 5.67 -2.67
N ALA A 132 1.50 5.24 -2.26
CA ALA A 132 2.74 5.64 -2.93
C ALA A 132 2.78 5.20 -4.39
N LYS A 133 2.37 3.97 -4.69
CA LYS A 133 2.40 3.39 -6.03
C LYS A 133 1.31 3.93 -6.96
N THR A 134 0.12 4.19 -6.43
CA THR A 134 -1.01 4.71 -7.23
C THR A 134 -1.01 6.23 -7.36
N GLY A 135 -0.38 6.93 -6.44
CA GLY A 135 -0.37 8.38 -6.39
C GLY A 135 -1.65 9.00 -5.85
N GLU A 136 -2.58 8.20 -5.36
CA GLU A 136 -3.85 8.67 -4.78
C GLU A 136 -3.96 8.36 -3.30
N ASN A 137 -4.68 9.20 -2.58
CA ASN A 137 -5.06 8.92 -1.20
C ASN A 137 -5.98 7.70 -1.14
N ILE A 138 -5.76 6.84 -0.16
CA ILE A 138 -6.56 5.65 0.10
C ILE A 138 -6.90 5.63 1.58
N LYS A 139 -8.15 5.38 1.91
CA LYS A 139 -8.64 5.32 3.29
C LYS A 139 -9.46 4.05 3.52
N LEU A 140 -9.32 3.50 4.71
CA LEU A 140 -10.27 2.52 5.23
C LEU A 140 -11.56 3.24 5.62
N GLY A 141 -12.69 2.76 5.11
CA GLY A 141 -14.00 3.20 5.51
C GLY A 141 -14.60 2.27 6.59
N LYS A 142 -15.85 1.90 6.39
CA LYS A 142 -16.55 0.99 7.32
C LYS A 142 -16.00 -0.43 7.21
N VAL A 143 -15.92 -1.09 8.36
CA VAL A 143 -15.43 -2.47 8.47
C VAL A 143 -16.41 -3.24 9.33
N VAL A 144 -16.81 -4.43 8.88
CA VAL A 144 -17.73 -5.31 9.60
C VAL A 144 -17.15 -6.72 9.63
N ARG A 145 -17.23 -7.36 10.79
CA ARG A 145 -16.88 -8.76 11.00
C ARG A 145 -18.03 -9.50 11.67
N LEU A 146 -18.35 -10.66 11.15
CA LEU A 146 -19.33 -11.55 11.73
C LEU A 146 -18.70 -12.92 12.03
N GLU A 147 -19.03 -13.47 13.17
CA GLU A 147 -18.58 -14.80 13.59
C GLU A 147 -19.69 -15.51 14.35
N ILE A 148 -19.85 -16.79 14.07
CA ILE A 148 -20.76 -17.69 14.78
C ILE A 148 -19.98 -18.51 15.80
#